data_2a01a27f39af4a1bcc2cd5d189555615
#
_entry.id   2a01a27f39af4a1bcc2cd5d189555615
#
_cell.length_a   1.000
_cell.length_b   1.000
_cell.length_c   1.000
_cell.angle_alpha   90.00
_cell.angle_beta   90.00
_cell.angle_gamma   90.00
#
_symmetry.space_group_name_H-M   'P 1'
#
loop_
_entity.id
_entity.type
_entity.pdbx_description
1 polymer ?
#
loop_
_entity_poly.entity_id
_entity_poly.type
_entity_poly.pdbx_seq_one_letter_code
_entity_poly.pdbx_strand_id
1 'polypeptide(L)'
;MKAHVQFLESGFRAGVFIAAGRQQPRVGGIILACACGGAKLDALMAVDPFVESGAASYRMVEFRSSLHHADFSVFADPGTRPVGKKSD
;
A
#
# COMPACT_ATOMS: atom_id res chain seq x y z
N MET A 1 18.00 -7.25 0.28
CA MET A 1 17.39 -5.96 0.63
C MET A 1 17.18 -5.06 -0.57
N LYS A 2 18.21 -4.97 -1.44
CA LYS A 2 18.13 -4.09 -2.61
C LYS A 2 16.99 -4.44 -3.56
N ALA A 3 16.80 -5.73 -3.85
CA ALA A 3 15.73 -6.16 -4.73
C ALA A 3 14.34 -5.87 -4.14
N HIS A 4 14.20 -5.99 -2.83
CA HIS A 4 12.93 -5.67 -2.15
C HIS A 4 12.65 -4.17 -2.22
N VAL A 5 13.66 -3.33 -2.03
CA VAL A 5 13.50 -1.88 -2.14
C VAL A 5 13.10 -1.51 -3.58
N GLN A 6 13.73 -2.13 -4.58
CA GLN A 6 13.37 -1.89 -5.98
C GLN A 6 11.92 -2.30 -6.26
N PHE A 7 11.48 -3.41 -5.67
CA PHE A 7 10.09 -3.85 -5.79
C PHE A 7 9.13 -2.80 -5.22
N LEU A 8 9.42 -2.30 -4.01
CA LEU A 8 8.59 -1.26 -3.38
C LEU A 8 8.54 -0.01 -4.25
N GLU A 9 9.70 0.43 -4.74
CA GLU A 9 9.77 1.62 -5.58
C GLU A 9 8.95 1.47 -6.85
N SER A 10 8.93 0.28 -7.46
CA SER A 10 8.12 0.04 -8.65
C SER A 10 6.62 0.15 -8.34
N GLY A 11 6.19 -0.30 -7.16
CA GLY A 11 4.81 -0.16 -6.73
C GLY A 11 4.40 1.29 -6.51
N PHE A 12 5.32 2.11 -5.98
CA PHE A 12 5.08 3.54 -5.83
C PHE A 12 4.98 4.24 -7.18
N ARG A 13 5.88 3.92 -8.10
CA ARG A 13 5.85 4.51 -9.46
C ARG A 13 4.59 4.14 -10.22
N ALA A 14 4.09 2.94 -9.99
CA ALA A 14 2.84 2.49 -10.61
C ALA A 14 1.60 3.11 -9.99
N GLY A 15 1.75 3.86 -8.90
CA GLY A 15 0.62 4.47 -8.20
C GLY A 15 -0.20 3.49 -7.37
N VAL A 16 0.33 2.29 -7.11
CA VAL A 16 -0.34 1.25 -6.34
C VAL A 16 -0.02 1.37 -4.86
N PHE A 17 1.25 1.59 -4.53
CA PHE A 17 1.66 1.74 -3.13
C PHE A 17 1.62 3.22 -2.71
N ILE A 18 1.14 3.48 -1.50
CA ILE A 18 1.01 4.83 -0.94
C ILE A 18 2.09 5.07 0.10
N ALA A 19 2.35 4.07 0.93
CA ALA A 19 3.34 4.15 2.00
C ALA A 19 3.78 2.76 2.39
N ALA A 20 5.00 2.63 2.87
CA ALA A 20 5.52 1.36 3.36
C ALA A 20 6.46 1.64 4.52
N GLY A 21 6.50 0.75 5.49
CA GLY A 21 7.36 0.92 6.64
C GLY A 21 7.34 -0.27 7.57
N ARG A 22 8.13 -0.17 8.63
CA ARG A 22 8.23 -1.21 9.64
C ARG A 22 7.20 -1.00 10.72
N GLN A 23 6.66 -2.11 11.22
CA GLN A 23 5.77 -2.03 12.37
C GLN A 23 6.56 -1.65 13.63
N GLN A 24 5.87 -1.02 14.55
CA GLN A 24 6.39 -0.67 15.86
C GLN A 24 5.52 -1.36 16.92
N PRO A 25 6.04 -2.37 17.67
CA PRO A 25 7.41 -2.91 17.62
C PRO A 25 7.70 -3.66 16.32
N ARG A 26 8.95 -4.01 16.15
CA ARG A 26 9.49 -4.55 14.90
C ARG A 26 9.13 -6.02 14.70
N VAL A 27 7.90 -6.27 14.30
CA VAL A 27 7.38 -7.63 14.05
C VAL A 27 7.08 -7.88 12.58
N GLY A 28 7.40 -6.91 11.71
CA GLY A 28 7.15 -7.03 10.29
C GLY A 28 7.03 -5.68 9.63
N GLY A 29 6.52 -5.65 8.42
CA GLY A 29 6.30 -4.43 7.67
C GLY A 29 4.84 -4.27 7.30
N ILE A 30 4.48 -3.05 6.89
CA ILE A 30 3.15 -2.74 6.39
C ILE A 30 3.32 -1.98 5.09
N ILE A 31 2.50 -2.33 4.10
CA ILE A 31 2.37 -1.57 2.86
C ILE A 31 0.94 -1.08 2.78
N LEU A 32 0.78 0.23 2.66
CA LEU A 32 -0.52 0.84 2.42
C LEU A 32 -0.66 1.00 0.91
N ALA A 33 -1.72 0.42 0.34
CA ALA A 33 -1.91 0.40 -1.11
C ALA A 33 -3.29 0.93 -1.50
N CYS A 34 -3.38 1.45 -2.71
CA CYS A 34 -4.65 1.87 -3.30
C CYS A 34 -5.47 0.64 -3.70
N ALA A 35 -6.78 0.81 -3.76
CA ALA A 35 -7.67 -0.23 -4.26
C ALA A 35 -7.44 -0.43 -5.76
N CYS A 36 -6.91 -1.60 -6.11
CA CYS A 36 -6.73 -2.00 -7.51
C CYS A 36 -7.34 -3.38 -7.77
N GLY A 37 -8.14 -3.86 -6.80
CA GLY A 37 -8.70 -5.21 -6.83
C GLY A 37 -7.79 -6.20 -6.13
N GLY A 38 -8.36 -7.05 -5.29
CA GLY A 38 -7.59 -8.00 -4.49
C GLY A 38 -6.74 -8.94 -5.31
N ALA A 39 -7.29 -9.50 -6.39
CA ALA A 39 -6.56 -10.43 -7.25
C ALA A 39 -5.34 -9.78 -7.90
N LYS A 40 -5.49 -8.53 -8.34
CA LYS A 40 -4.40 -7.78 -8.96
C LYS A 40 -3.30 -7.46 -7.95
N LEU A 41 -3.68 -7.09 -6.74
CA LEU A 41 -2.74 -6.80 -5.68
C LEU A 41 -2.02 -8.08 -5.23
N ASP A 42 -2.74 -9.20 -5.13
CA ASP A 42 -2.12 -10.50 -4.83
C ASP A 42 -1.07 -10.87 -5.87
N ALA A 43 -1.38 -10.66 -7.15
CA ALA A 43 -0.43 -10.96 -8.22
C ALA A 43 0.82 -10.09 -8.11
N LEU A 44 0.64 -8.82 -7.75
CA LEU A 44 1.76 -7.90 -7.55
C LEU A 44 2.62 -8.35 -6.37
N MET A 45 2.00 -8.70 -5.25
CA MET A 45 2.75 -9.11 -4.06
C MET A 45 3.50 -10.42 -4.26
N ALA A 46 3.00 -11.30 -5.13
CA ALA A 46 3.65 -12.58 -5.41
C ALA A 46 5.04 -12.42 -6.03
N VAL A 47 5.33 -11.28 -6.64
CA VAL A 47 6.65 -11.03 -7.23
C VAL A 47 7.59 -10.26 -6.29
N ASP A 48 7.16 -9.97 -5.05
CA ASP A 48 8.07 -9.44 -4.05
C ASP A 48 9.18 -10.46 -3.81
N PRO A 49 10.45 -10.09 -3.95
CA PRO A 49 11.57 -11.03 -3.76
C PRO A 49 11.52 -11.78 -2.43
N PHE A 50 11.08 -11.16 -1.36
CA PHE A 50 10.95 -11.83 -0.05
C PHE A 50 9.83 -12.88 -0.05
N VAL A 51 8.72 -12.58 -0.72
CA VAL A 51 7.62 -13.54 -0.83
C VAL A 51 7.99 -14.68 -1.77
N GLU A 52 8.58 -14.34 -2.92
CA GLU A 52 8.98 -15.31 -3.93
C GLU A 52 10.02 -16.30 -3.38
N SER A 53 10.95 -15.84 -2.56
CA SER A 53 11.99 -16.70 -1.96
C SER A 53 11.48 -17.49 -0.76
N GLY A 54 10.26 -17.23 -0.29
CA GLY A 54 9.74 -17.86 0.90
C GLY A 54 10.22 -17.23 2.20
N ALA A 55 11.00 -16.13 2.13
CA ALA A 55 11.50 -15.45 3.32
C ALA A 55 10.43 -14.67 4.05
N ALA A 56 9.32 -14.35 3.37
CA ALA A 56 8.21 -13.61 3.98
C ALA A 56 6.89 -14.07 3.41
N SER A 57 5.83 -13.85 4.18
CA SER A 57 4.46 -14.01 3.72
C SER A 57 3.72 -12.71 4.02
N TYR A 58 2.55 -12.54 3.46
CA TYR A 58 1.76 -11.34 3.71
C TYR A 58 0.30 -11.69 3.96
N ARG A 59 -0.37 -10.77 4.62
CA ARG A 59 -1.80 -10.82 4.82
C ARG A 59 -2.39 -9.50 4.31
N MET A 60 -3.48 -9.58 3.58
CA MET A 60 -4.14 -8.40 3.04
C MET A 60 -5.40 -8.09 3.85
N VAL A 61 -5.56 -6.82 4.23
CA VAL A 61 -6.79 -6.33 4.84
C VAL A 61 -7.32 -5.24 3.93
N GLU A 62 -8.48 -5.46 3.35
CA GLU A 62 -9.14 -4.47 2.50
C GLU A 62 -10.11 -3.66 3.34
N PHE A 63 -10.12 -2.35 3.12
CA PHE A 63 -11.13 -1.50 3.72
C PHE A 63 -11.53 -0.41 2.72
N ARG A 64 -12.70 0.13 2.88
CA ARG A 64 -13.17 1.25 2.08
C ARG A 64 -13.29 2.47 2.99
N SER A 65 -12.65 3.56 2.58
CA SER A 65 -12.76 4.79 3.36
C SER A 65 -14.14 5.39 3.17
N SER A 66 -14.71 5.89 4.25
CA SER A 66 -15.95 6.69 4.19
C SER A 66 -15.61 8.18 4.34
N LEU A 67 -14.53 8.46 5.05
CA LEU A 67 -14.00 9.81 5.25
C LEU A 67 -12.50 9.76 5.01
N HIS A 68 -11.95 10.85 4.49
CA HIS A 68 -10.50 10.98 4.31
C HIS A 68 -10.09 12.42 4.51
N HIS A 69 -8.85 12.64 4.89
CA HIS A 69 -8.33 14.02 4.95
C HIS A 69 -8.22 14.58 3.53
N ALA A 70 -8.49 15.87 3.37
CA ALA A 70 -8.50 16.51 2.05
C ALA A 70 -7.18 16.31 1.28
N ASP A 71 -6.05 16.26 1.98
CA ASP A 71 -4.75 16.02 1.34
C ASP A 71 -4.60 14.61 0.81
N PHE A 72 -5.42 13.68 1.26
CA PHE A 72 -5.39 12.29 0.84
C PHE A 72 -6.27 12.03 -0.40
N SER A 73 -6.94 13.07 -0.91
CA SER A 73 -7.96 12.91 -1.96
C SER A 73 -7.47 12.18 -3.20
N VAL A 74 -6.20 12.33 -3.54
CA VAL A 74 -5.61 11.69 -4.71
C VAL A 74 -5.61 10.16 -4.60
N PHE A 75 -5.64 9.62 -3.38
CA PHE A 75 -5.63 8.18 -3.12
C PHE A 75 -6.98 7.66 -2.63
N ALA A 76 -7.96 8.54 -2.41
CA ALA A 76 -9.22 8.14 -1.78
C ALA A 76 -10.11 7.37 -2.75
N ASP A 77 -10.92 6.46 -2.18
CA ASP A 77 -11.91 5.72 -2.94
C ASP A 77 -12.98 6.68 -3.50
N PRO A 78 -13.62 6.32 -4.63
CA PRO A 78 -14.75 7.10 -5.13
C PRO A 78 -15.87 7.18 -4.09
N GLY A 79 -16.47 8.37 -3.96
CA GLY A 79 -17.62 8.58 -3.09
C GLY A 79 -17.28 8.84 -1.63
N THR A 80 -16.02 8.79 -1.24
CA THR A 80 -15.62 9.12 0.13
C THR A 80 -15.56 10.64 0.30
N ARG A 81 -15.87 11.12 1.49
CA ARG A 81 -15.98 12.56 1.77
C ARG A 81 -14.69 13.12 2.34
N PRO A 82 -14.13 14.18 1.73
CA PRO A 82 -12.95 14.82 2.30
C PRO A 82 -13.30 15.63 3.55
N VAL A 83 -12.40 15.63 4.52
CA VAL A 83 -12.54 16.35 5.78
C VAL A 83 -11.24 17.08 6.04
N GLY A 84 -11.35 18.25 6.67
CA GLY A 84 -10.19 19.05 6.96
C GLY A 84 -9.80 19.95 5.80
N LYS A 85 -8.79 20.79 6.03
CA LYS A 85 -8.35 21.74 5.05
C LYS A 85 -7.18 21.20 4.25
N LYS A 86 -7.27 21.29 2.93
CA LYS A 86 -6.19 20.88 2.06
C LYS A 86 -4.97 21.79 2.25
N SER A 87 -3.80 21.19 2.32
CA SER A 87 -2.55 21.94 2.43
C SER A 87 -2.24 22.68 1.12
N ASP A 88 -1.65 23.87 1.26
CA ASP A 88 -1.25 24.68 0.11
C ASP A 88 0.02 24.13 -0.56
#